data_d6a423cefba60cfa500adb72432d9bdf
#
_entry.id   d6a423cefba60cfa500adb72432d9bdf
#
_cell.length_a   1.000
_cell.length_b   1.000
_cell.length_c   1.000
_cell.angle_alpha   90.00
_cell.angle_beta   90.00
_cell.angle_gamma   90.00
#
_symmetry.space_group_name_H-M   'P 1'
#
loop_
_entity.id
_entity.type
_entity.pdbx_description
1 polymer ?
#
loop_
_entity_poly.entity_id
_entity_poly.type
_entity_poly.pdbx_seq_one_letter_code
_entity_poly.pdbx_strand_id
1 'polypeptide(L)'
;MSKRKLTQNQTRRIQSNNAKALHRHKKKEVEWQDDMLGESQDGVVVTRYSVHADVENAQGEIFRCNLRRTLSSLVVGDKVIWRQGNEQLQGVSGVIEAIHPRQNEIARPDYYDGLKPIAANIDRIIIVSAVVPVLSLNIIDRYLVVCENAGIEPVIVVNKGDLLNSEIGRAHV
;
A
#
# COMPACT_ATOMS: atom_id res chain seq x y z
N MET A 1 -2.10 22.49 -10.15
CA MET A 1 -2.84 21.81 -11.24
C MET A 1 -3.83 20.84 -10.60
N SER A 2 -5.14 21.08 -10.76
CA SER A 2 -6.21 20.24 -10.22
C SER A 2 -6.22 18.89 -10.96
N LYS A 3 -6.00 17.77 -10.23
CA LYS A 3 -6.22 16.43 -10.80
C LYS A 3 -7.71 16.25 -11.07
N ARG A 4 -8.09 16.04 -12.33
CA ARG A 4 -9.48 15.72 -12.70
C ARG A 4 -9.93 14.46 -11.98
N LYS A 5 -11.03 14.55 -11.23
CA LYS A 5 -11.68 13.37 -10.63
C LYS A 5 -12.11 12.41 -11.75
N LEU A 6 -11.86 11.12 -11.52
CA LEU A 6 -12.36 10.07 -12.41
C LEU A 6 -13.89 10.03 -12.33
N THR A 7 -14.56 9.98 -13.47
CA THR A 7 -16.00 9.79 -13.49
C THR A 7 -16.35 8.36 -13.06
N GLN A 8 -17.58 8.17 -12.56
CA GLN A 8 -18.05 6.85 -12.10
C GLN A 8 -17.89 5.74 -13.16
N ASN A 9 -18.08 6.12 -14.44
CA ASN A 9 -17.85 5.22 -15.58
C ASN A 9 -16.36 4.88 -15.79
N GLN A 10 -15.47 5.83 -15.55
CA GLN A 10 -14.02 5.58 -15.61
C GLN A 10 -13.57 4.66 -14.49
N THR A 11 -14.07 4.84 -13.27
CA THR A 11 -13.78 3.96 -12.12
C THR A 11 -14.26 2.53 -12.38
N ARG A 12 -15.49 2.36 -12.91
CA ARG A 12 -16.00 1.03 -13.29
C ARG A 12 -15.17 0.36 -14.39
N ARG A 13 -14.72 1.13 -15.38
CA ARG A 13 -13.81 0.62 -16.44
C ARG A 13 -12.47 0.17 -15.87
N ILE A 14 -11.89 0.93 -14.94
CA ILE A 14 -10.62 0.58 -14.27
C ILE A 14 -10.80 -0.72 -13.49
N GLN A 15 -11.86 -0.84 -12.67
CA GLN A 15 -12.15 -2.05 -11.92
C GLN A 15 -12.36 -3.27 -12.83
N SER A 16 -13.12 -3.10 -13.94
CA SER A 16 -13.33 -4.16 -14.92
C SER A 16 -12.02 -4.60 -15.58
N ASN A 17 -11.16 -3.66 -15.93
CA ASN A 17 -9.86 -3.96 -16.55
C ASN A 17 -8.91 -4.67 -15.56
N ASN A 18 -8.90 -4.25 -14.30
CA ASN A 18 -8.12 -4.92 -13.26
C ASN A 18 -8.60 -6.36 -13.04
N ALA A 19 -9.92 -6.57 -12.94
CA ALA A 19 -10.50 -7.91 -12.83
C ALA A 19 -10.14 -8.81 -14.04
N LYS A 20 -10.18 -8.26 -15.26
CA LYS A 20 -9.77 -8.98 -16.48
C LYS A 20 -8.28 -9.33 -16.46
N ALA A 21 -7.41 -8.44 -15.98
CA ALA A 21 -5.97 -8.72 -15.86
C ALA A 21 -5.69 -9.84 -14.85
N LEU A 22 -6.38 -9.83 -13.70
CA LEU A 22 -6.32 -10.90 -12.70
C LEU A 22 -6.83 -12.25 -13.25
N HIS A 23 -7.93 -12.23 -14.03
CA HIS A 23 -8.45 -13.44 -14.69
C HIS A 23 -7.49 -14.00 -15.74
N ARG A 24 -6.80 -13.14 -16.51
CA ARG A 24 -5.80 -13.58 -17.50
C ARG A 24 -4.63 -14.27 -16.82
N HIS A 25 -4.18 -13.76 -15.69
CA HIS A 25 -3.10 -14.39 -14.92
C HIS A 25 -3.49 -15.80 -14.45
N LYS A 26 -4.74 -16.00 -14.00
CA LYS A 26 -5.26 -17.32 -13.59
C LYS A 26 -5.48 -18.28 -14.78
N LYS A 27 -5.74 -17.78 -15.96
CA LYS A 27 -5.89 -18.54 -17.21
C LYS A 27 -4.59 -18.46 -18.03
N LYS A 28 -3.62 -19.26 -17.66
CA LYS A 28 -2.36 -19.41 -18.38
C LYS A 28 -2.63 -20.12 -19.71
N GLU A 29 -3.13 -19.40 -20.70
CA GLU A 29 -3.22 -19.77 -22.12
C GLU A 29 -3.99 -18.68 -22.86
N VAL A 30 -3.31 -17.64 -23.36
CA VAL A 30 -3.58 -16.99 -24.65
C VAL A 30 -2.47 -15.99 -24.91
N GLU A 31 -1.81 -16.18 -26.03
CA GLU A 31 -0.81 -15.36 -26.68
C GLU A 31 -1.16 -13.87 -26.68
N TRP A 32 -0.26 -13.04 -26.15
CA TRP A 32 -0.15 -11.65 -26.52
C TRP A 32 1.32 -11.28 -26.68
N GLN A 33 1.66 -10.94 -27.90
CA GLN A 33 2.91 -10.30 -28.30
C GLN A 33 3.04 -8.94 -27.62
N ASP A 34 3.59 -8.92 -26.41
CA ASP A 34 4.32 -7.79 -25.88
C ASP A 34 5.78 -8.23 -25.85
N ASP A 35 6.43 -8.17 -26.99
CA ASP A 35 7.79 -8.67 -27.25
C ASP A 35 8.89 -8.08 -26.32
N MET A 36 8.51 -7.17 -25.40
CA MET A 36 9.42 -6.44 -24.52
C MET A 36 9.20 -6.72 -23.03
N LEU A 37 8.20 -7.50 -22.63
CA LEU A 37 7.91 -7.81 -21.24
C LEU A 37 8.00 -9.31 -20.98
N GLY A 38 8.68 -9.69 -19.90
CA GLY A 38 8.80 -11.06 -19.43
C GLY A 38 7.49 -11.68 -18.96
N GLU A 39 7.54 -12.85 -18.35
CA GLU A 39 6.38 -13.52 -17.77
C GLU A 39 5.77 -12.70 -16.63
N SER A 40 4.44 -12.80 -16.44
CA SER A 40 3.76 -12.15 -15.33
C SER A 40 4.04 -12.88 -14.02
N GLN A 41 4.38 -12.12 -12.99
CA GLN A 41 4.77 -12.58 -11.68
C GLN A 41 3.94 -11.88 -10.60
N ASP A 42 3.77 -12.56 -9.46
CA ASP A 42 3.23 -11.94 -8.27
C ASP A 42 4.34 -11.18 -7.52
N GLY A 43 3.95 -10.09 -6.85
CA GLY A 43 4.86 -9.32 -6.01
C GLY A 43 4.12 -8.44 -5.02
N VAL A 44 4.86 -7.80 -4.13
CA VAL A 44 4.34 -6.89 -3.11
C VAL A 44 4.97 -5.53 -3.27
N VAL A 45 4.15 -4.48 -3.21
CA VAL A 45 4.65 -3.09 -3.26
C VAL A 45 5.29 -2.72 -1.93
N VAL A 46 6.60 -2.51 -1.92
CA VAL A 46 7.36 -2.10 -0.73
C VAL A 46 7.55 -0.60 -0.63
N THR A 47 7.60 0.09 -1.77
CA THR A 47 7.70 1.56 -1.81
C THR A 47 6.88 2.14 -2.95
N ARG A 48 6.21 3.27 -2.69
CA ARG A 48 5.39 3.98 -3.69
C ARG A 48 5.91 5.38 -3.94
N TYR A 49 6.27 5.67 -5.18
CA TYR A 49 6.65 7.00 -5.66
C TYR A 49 5.54 7.65 -6.50
N SER A 50 5.80 8.83 -7.03
CA SER A 50 4.83 9.54 -7.86
C SER A 50 4.39 8.73 -9.09
N VAL A 51 5.34 8.19 -9.86
CA VAL A 51 5.10 7.49 -11.14
C VAL A 51 5.63 6.05 -11.15
N HIS A 52 6.38 5.65 -10.13
CA HIS A 52 6.98 4.32 -9.98
C HIS A 52 6.59 3.69 -8.66
N ALA A 53 6.79 2.38 -8.54
CA ALA A 53 6.76 1.66 -7.28
C ALA A 53 7.87 0.61 -7.29
N ASP A 54 8.43 0.35 -6.13
CA ASP A 54 9.35 -0.76 -5.95
C ASP A 54 8.52 -1.98 -5.52
N VAL A 55 8.68 -3.08 -6.24
CA VAL A 55 7.97 -4.34 -6.06
C VAL A 55 8.97 -5.41 -5.65
N GLU A 56 8.68 -6.09 -4.56
CA GLU A 56 9.42 -7.25 -4.09
C GLU A 56 8.82 -8.53 -4.68
N ASN A 57 9.67 -9.39 -5.25
CA ASN A 57 9.27 -10.70 -5.77
C ASN A 57 9.30 -11.78 -4.66
N ALA A 58 8.94 -13.01 -4.99
CA ALA A 58 8.95 -14.15 -4.07
C ALA A 58 10.37 -14.52 -3.55
N GLN A 59 11.43 -14.05 -4.19
CA GLN A 59 12.82 -14.28 -3.82
C GLN A 59 13.39 -13.18 -2.92
N GLY A 60 12.60 -12.12 -2.62
CA GLY A 60 13.06 -10.96 -1.84
C GLY A 60 13.84 -9.94 -2.65
N GLU A 61 13.84 -10.04 -3.98
CA GLU A 61 14.48 -9.07 -4.85
C GLU A 61 13.54 -7.90 -5.15
N ILE A 62 14.08 -6.69 -5.21
CA ILE A 62 13.31 -5.46 -5.40
C ILE A 62 13.51 -4.93 -6.82
N PHE A 63 12.40 -4.71 -7.51
CA PHE A 63 12.37 -4.21 -8.88
C PHE A 63 11.61 -2.88 -8.94
N ARG A 64 12.21 -1.88 -9.58
CA ARG A 64 11.53 -0.61 -9.84
C ARG A 64 10.59 -0.76 -11.04
N CYS A 65 9.31 -0.61 -10.80
CA CYS A 65 8.27 -0.80 -11.80
C CYS A 65 7.51 0.48 -12.11
N ASN A 66 7.17 0.66 -13.38
CA ASN A 66 6.24 1.69 -13.81
C ASN A 66 4.80 1.28 -13.47
N LEU A 67 3.96 2.28 -13.22
CA LEU A 67 2.52 2.07 -13.06
C LEU A 67 1.80 2.30 -14.37
N ARG A 68 0.93 1.38 -14.75
CA ARG A 68 -0.05 1.70 -15.80
C ARG A 68 -0.97 2.84 -15.30
N ARG A 69 -1.31 3.77 -16.19
CA ARG A 69 -2.17 4.94 -15.88
C ARG A 69 -3.53 4.57 -15.29
N THR A 70 -3.94 3.32 -15.44
CA THR A 70 -5.19 2.75 -14.92
C THR A 70 -5.11 2.36 -13.44
N LEU A 71 -3.91 2.32 -12.84
CA LEU A 71 -3.66 1.92 -11.46
C LEU A 71 -3.49 3.15 -10.56
N SER A 72 -4.56 3.92 -10.34
CA SER A 72 -4.51 5.21 -9.65
C SER A 72 -4.40 5.12 -8.12
N SER A 73 -4.72 3.97 -7.52
CA SER A 73 -4.83 3.81 -6.06
C SER A 73 -3.81 2.86 -5.46
N LEU A 74 -2.68 2.61 -6.13
CA LEU A 74 -1.62 1.74 -5.63
C LEU A 74 -0.99 2.32 -4.36
N VAL A 75 -0.85 1.50 -3.32
CA VAL A 75 -0.21 1.86 -2.04
C VAL A 75 0.78 0.78 -1.60
N VAL A 76 1.55 1.07 -0.58
CA VAL A 76 2.46 0.11 0.04
C VAL A 76 1.66 -1.06 0.62
N GLY A 77 2.18 -2.29 0.49
CA GLY A 77 1.52 -3.52 0.90
C GLY A 77 0.54 -4.09 -0.13
N ASP A 78 0.27 -3.40 -1.25
CA ASP A 78 -0.54 -3.97 -2.32
C ASP A 78 0.15 -5.20 -2.92
N LYS A 79 -0.59 -6.30 -3.01
CA LYS A 79 -0.18 -7.48 -3.79
C LYS A 79 -0.53 -7.21 -5.25
N VAL A 80 0.45 -7.40 -6.13
CA VAL A 80 0.35 -6.98 -7.54
C VAL A 80 0.77 -8.08 -8.48
N ILE A 81 0.24 -8.03 -9.70
CA ILE A 81 0.79 -8.73 -10.85
C ILE A 81 1.67 -7.75 -11.60
N TRP A 82 2.91 -8.12 -11.82
CA TRP A 82 3.88 -7.31 -12.55
C TRP A 82 4.66 -8.16 -13.54
N ARG A 83 5.30 -7.52 -14.51
CA ARG A 83 6.14 -8.17 -15.52
C ARG A 83 7.47 -7.46 -15.57
N GLN A 84 8.53 -8.23 -15.59
CA GLN A 84 9.87 -7.72 -15.76
C GLN A 84 10.02 -7.18 -17.18
N GLY A 85 10.60 -6.00 -17.32
CA GLY A 85 10.92 -5.40 -18.61
C GLY A 85 12.23 -5.93 -19.15
N ASN A 86 12.38 -5.90 -20.49
CA ASN A 86 13.65 -6.15 -21.14
C ASN A 86 14.63 -5.03 -20.79
N GLU A 87 15.95 -5.28 -20.80
CA GLU A 87 17.02 -4.32 -20.46
C GLU A 87 16.98 -3.01 -21.27
N GLN A 88 16.19 -2.94 -22.33
CA GLN A 88 16.01 -1.76 -23.18
C GLN A 88 15.10 -0.67 -22.58
N LEU A 89 14.37 -0.94 -21.50
CA LEU A 89 13.54 0.06 -20.82
C LEU A 89 14.42 0.88 -19.86
N GLN A 90 14.97 1.97 -20.33
CA GLN A 90 15.89 2.86 -19.58
C GLN A 90 15.35 3.20 -18.17
N GLY A 91 16.00 2.67 -17.14
CA GLY A 91 15.74 3.02 -15.74
C GLY A 91 14.53 2.39 -15.07
N VAL A 92 13.84 1.45 -15.72
CA VAL A 92 12.68 0.75 -15.19
C VAL A 92 12.83 -0.75 -15.41
N SER A 93 12.72 -1.51 -14.32
CA SER A 93 12.90 -2.97 -14.36
C SER A 93 11.62 -3.73 -14.70
N GLY A 94 10.44 -3.08 -14.71
CA GLY A 94 9.19 -3.75 -14.99
C GLY A 94 7.96 -2.84 -15.03
N VAL A 95 6.79 -3.47 -15.20
CA VAL A 95 5.49 -2.78 -15.27
C VAL A 95 4.48 -3.51 -14.40
N ILE A 96 3.78 -2.77 -13.53
CA ILE A 96 2.66 -3.29 -12.75
C ILE A 96 1.40 -3.30 -13.62
N GLU A 97 0.77 -4.47 -13.74
CA GLU A 97 -0.39 -4.68 -14.60
C GLU A 97 -1.72 -4.69 -13.85
N ALA A 98 -1.73 -5.26 -12.64
CA ALA A 98 -2.94 -5.41 -11.83
C ALA A 98 -2.64 -5.37 -10.34
N ILE A 99 -3.67 -5.06 -9.56
CA ILE A 99 -3.64 -5.09 -8.09
C ILE A 99 -4.60 -6.17 -7.64
N HIS A 100 -4.16 -7.06 -6.76
CA HIS A 100 -5.03 -8.04 -6.11
C HIS A 100 -6.01 -7.36 -5.15
N PRO A 101 -7.16 -8.00 -4.85
CA PRO A 101 -8.06 -7.52 -3.80
C PRO A 101 -7.32 -7.38 -2.47
N ARG A 102 -7.52 -6.25 -1.79
CA ARG A 102 -6.98 -5.98 -0.46
C ARG A 102 -7.74 -6.76 0.59
N GLN A 103 -7.04 -7.27 1.61
CA GLN A 103 -7.65 -7.86 2.80
C GLN A 103 -8.11 -6.77 3.77
N ASN A 104 -7.27 -5.77 3.97
CA ASN A 104 -7.55 -4.57 4.74
C ASN A 104 -6.78 -3.38 4.16
N GLU A 105 -7.15 -2.18 4.57
CA GLU A 105 -6.44 -0.95 4.21
C GLU A 105 -6.57 0.10 5.30
N ILE A 106 -5.55 0.95 5.40
CA ILE A 106 -5.61 2.17 6.19
C ILE A 106 -5.71 3.35 5.25
N ALA A 107 -6.66 4.23 5.53
CA ALA A 107 -6.86 5.45 4.78
C ALA A 107 -6.80 6.67 5.71
N ARG A 108 -6.41 7.80 5.16
CA ARG A 108 -6.47 9.10 5.83
C ARG A 108 -7.48 10.01 5.14
N PRO A 109 -8.06 10.96 5.85
CA PRO A 109 -8.86 12.02 5.24
C PRO A 109 -8.01 12.76 4.20
N ASP A 110 -8.59 13.01 3.03
CA ASP A 110 -8.02 13.87 2.00
C ASP A 110 -8.96 15.05 1.76
N TYR A 111 -8.38 16.25 1.64
CA TYR A 111 -9.16 17.47 1.53
C TYR A 111 -10.11 17.49 0.31
N TYR A 112 -9.71 16.82 -0.77
CA TYR A 112 -10.45 16.85 -2.05
C TYR A 112 -11.22 15.56 -2.34
N ASP A 113 -10.79 14.41 -1.83
CA ASP A 113 -11.24 13.08 -2.31
C ASP A 113 -11.83 12.19 -1.21
N GLY A 114 -12.13 12.74 -0.02
CA GLY A 114 -12.67 11.99 1.09
C GLY A 114 -11.60 11.13 1.80
N LEU A 115 -11.56 9.82 1.60
CA LEU A 115 -10.56 8.94 2.19
C LEU A 115 -9.53 8.52 1.14
N LYS A 116 -8.25 8.70 1.48
CA LYS A 116 -7.11 8.28 0.64
C LYS A 116 -6.38 7.12 1.30
N PRO A 117 -6.35 5.94 0.67
CA PRO A 117 -5.55 4.83 1.15
C PRO A 117 -4.06 5.20 1.24
N ILE A 118 -3.40 4.75 2.30
CA ILE A 118 -1.96 4.96 2.55
C ILE A 118 -1.18 3.65 2.61
N ALA A 119 -1.80 2.57 3.08
CA ALA A 119 -1.21 1.24 3.12
C ALA A 119 -2.32 0.18 3.05
N ALA A 120 -1.97 -1.04 2.60
CA ALA A 120 -2.90 -2.16 2.45
C ALA A 120 -2.26 -3.47 2.90
N ASN A 121 -3.08 -4.49 3.13
CA ASN A 121 -2.67 -5.84 3.54
C ASN A 121 -1.74 -5.83 4.75
N ILE A 122 -2.14 -5.09 5.79
CA ILE A 122 -1.37 -4.87 7.01
C ILE A 122 -1.75 -5.96 8.01
N ASP A 123 -0.75 -6.67 8.52
CA ASP A 123 -0.97 -7.71 9.53
C ASP A 123 -1.04 -7.09 10.93
N ARG A 124 -0.21 -6.08 11.19
CA ARG A 124 -0.09 -5.48 12.52
C ARG A 124 0.31 -4.00 12.47
N ILE A 125 -0.22 -3.20 13.39
CA ILE A 125 0.15 -1.79 13.58
C ILE A 125 0.89 -1.62 14.90
N ILE A 126 2.11 -1.07 14.83
CA ILE A 126 2.89 -0.72 16.02
C ILE A 126 2.67 0.77 16.32
N ILE A 127 1.95 1.05 17.41
CA ILE A 127 1.71 2.40 17.92
C ILE A 127 2.84 2.76 18.87
N VAL A 128 3.82 3.52 18.38
CA VAL A 128 4.95 3.95 19.20
C VAL A 128 4.62 5.25 19.90
N SER A 129 4.63 5.22 21.21
CA SER A 129 4.51 6.39 22.08
C SER A 129 5.75 6.54 22.96
N ALA A 130 5.92 7.66 23.63
CA ALA A 130 7.06 7.90 24.50
C ALA A 130 6.60 8.55 25.80
N VAL A 131 7.40 8.36 26.86
CA VAL A 131 7.14 8.99 28.16
C VAL A 131 7.36 10.51 28.11
N VAL A 132 8.30 10.94 27.27
CA VAL A 132 8.63 12.36 27.05
C VAL A 132 8.69 12.62 25.53
N PRO A 133 7.94 13.61 25.01
CA PRO A 133 6.94 14.49 25.66
C PRO A 133 5.73 13.69 26.18
N VAL A 134 4.90 14.34 27.01
CA VAL A 134 3.78 13.69 27.72
C VAL A 134 2.96 12.79 26.80
N LEU A 135 2.75 11.56 27.27
CA LEU A 135 1.97 10.53 26.57
C LEU A 135 0.55 11.03 26.27
N SER A 136 0.16 11.04 25.00
CA SER A 136 -1.20 11.43 24.60
C SER A 136 -2.09 10.19 24.45
N LEU A 137 -2.90 9.88 25.45
CA LEU A 137 -3.86 8.78 25.39
C LEU A 137 -4.86 8.94 24.25
N ASN A 138 -5.32 10.18 23.99
CA ASN A 138 -6.25 10.47 22.90
C ASN A 138 -5.71 10.08 21.51
N ILE A 139 -4.39 10.16 21.31
CA ILE A 139 -3.77 9.73 20.03
C ILE A 139 -3.77 8.22 19.96
N ILE A 140 -3.42 7.54 21.06
CA ILE A 140 -3.43 6.07 21.13
C ILE A 140 -4.85 5.55 20.87
N ASP A 141 -5.86 6.10 21.53
CA ASP A 141 -7.27 5.72 21.35
C ASP A 141 -7.74 5.86 19.89
N ARG A 142 -7.34 6.95 19.22
CA ARG A 142 -7.67 7.14 17.78
C ARG A 142 -7.06 6.05 16.91
N TYR A 143 -5.81 5.66 17.17
CA TYR A 143 -5.17 4.58 16.42
C TYR A 143 -5.80 3.22 16.74
N LEU A 144 -6.19 2.96 17.99
CA LEU A 144 -6.90 1.74 18.38
C LEU A 144 -8.24 1.61 17.63
N VAL A 145 -9.01 2.71 17.55
CA VAL A 145 -10.26 2.74 16.78
C VAL A 145 -10.02 2.49 15.30
N VAL A 146 -8.95 3.03 14.72
CA VAL A 146 -8.57 2.75 13.32
C VAL A 146 -8.23 1.29 13.12
N CYS A 147 -7.47 0.69 14.04
CA CYS A 147 -7.12 -0.72 14.01
C CYS A 147 -8.34 -1.63 14.07
N GLU A 148 -9.27 -1.35 15.00
CA GLU A 148 -10.51 -2.09 15.16
C GLU A 148 -11.37 -2.03 13.90
N ASN A 149 -11.57 -0.84 13.35
CA ASN A 149 -12.35 -0.64 12.13
C ASN A 149 -11.74 -1.33 10.89
N ALA A 150 -10.43 -1.46 10.85
CA ALA A 150 -9.71 -2.09 9.75
C ALA A 150 -9.48 -3.61 9.95
N GLY A 151 -9.82 -4.14 11.13
CA GLY A 151 -9.55 -5.54 11.49
C GLY A 151 -8.06 -5.86 11.60
N ILE A 152 -7.26 -4.91 12.12
CA ILE A 152 -5.80 -5.03 12.21
C ILE A 152 -5.39 -5.08 13.69
N GLU A 153 -4.49 -6.00 14.03
CA GLU A 153 -3.98 -6.15 15.41
C GLU A 153 -3.08 -4.96 15.81
N PRO A 154 -3.40 -4.19 16.88
CA PRO A 154 -2.54 -3.13 17.38
C PRO A 154 -1.51 -3.66 18.39
N VAL A 155 -0.31 -3.09 18.37
CA VAL A 155 0.71 -3.27 19.40
C VAL A 155 1.15 -1.90 19.90
N ILE A 156 1.04 -1.66 21.20
CA ILE A 156 1.47 -0.40 21.81
C ILE A 156 2.89 -0.58 22.34
N VAL A 157 3.78 0.30 21.93
CA VAL A 157 5.17 0.36 22.40
C VAL A 157 5.40 1.69 23.09
N VAL A 158 5.79 1.63 24.37
CA VAL A 158 6.19 2.83 25.13
C VAL A 158 7.71 2.93 25.14
N ASN A 159 8.23 3.94 24.45
CA ASN A 159 9.66 4.21 24.34
C ASN A 159 10.14 5.18 25.44
N LYS A 160 11.44 5.30 25.61
CA LYS A 160 12.10 6.17 26.62
C LYS A 160 11.69 5.85 28.06
N GLY A 161 11.45 4.58 28.37
CA GLY A 161 11.11 4.14 29.72
C GLY A 161 12.17 4.47 30.79
N ASP A 162 13.43 4.67 30.37
CA ASP A 162 14.54 5.15 31.16
C ASP A 162 14.33 6.57 31.75
N LEU A 163 13.47 7.36 31.12
CA LEU A 163 13.11 8.71 31.56
C LEU A 163 11.88 8.74 32.50
N LEU A 164 11.31 7.58 32.84
CA LEU A 164 10.24 7.46 33.82
C LEU A 164 10.75 7.84 35.21
N ASN A 165 10.23 8.94 35.75
CA ASN A 165 10.41 9.30 37.15
C ASN A 165 9.08 9.10 37.92
N SER A 166 9.16 9.04 39.27
CA SER A 166 8.00 8.78 40.13
C SER A 166 6.88 9.81 40.05
N GLU A 167 7.11 10.97 39.45
CA GLU A 167 6.13 12.05 39.25
C GLU A 167 5.30 11.83 38.01
N ILE A 168 5.88 11.29 36.93
CA ILE A 168 5.17 11.04 35.65
C ILE A 168 4.16 9.90 35.81
N GLY A 169 4.46 8.88 36.63
CA GLY A 169 3.55 7.75 36.90
C GLY A 169 2.30 8.11 37.73
N ARG A 170 2.27 9.24 38.42
CA ARG A 170 1.14 9.67 39.24
C ARG A 170 0.14 10.59 38.56
N ALA A 171 0.47 11.13 37.41
CA ALA A 171 -0.38 12.11 36.70
C ALA A 171 -1.55 11.48 35.92
N HIS A 172 -1.70 10.16 35.95
CA HIS A 172 -2.69 9.44 35.11
C HIS A 172 -3.48 8.36 35.89
N VAL A 173 -3.71 8.56 37.19
CA VAL A 173 -4.68 7.77 37.98
C VAL A 173 -5.88 8.63 38.32
#